data_115c30dea564831c28512dd07b811d3d
#
_entry.id   115c30dea564831c28512dd07b811d3d
#
_cell.length_a   1.000
_cell.length_b   1.000
_cell.length_c   1.000
_cell.angle_alpha   90.00
_cell.angle_beta   90.00
_cell.angle_gamma   90.00
#
_symmetry.space_group_name_H-M   'P 1'
#
loop_
_entity.id
_entity.type
_entity.pdbx_description
1 polymer ?
#
loop_
_entity_poly.entity_id
_entity_poly.type
_entity_poly.pdbx_seq_one_letter_code
_entity_poly.pdbx_strand_id
1 'polypeptide(L)'
;MKLEEVVFNLANLAKKSGMDGVVCSPQESRKIKEMSGADFITVCPGVRPKFTLNADNKSNDDQTRIMTPFDAIKEGVDFLVVGRPITKAEDPVKATEMILEEISEAL
;
A
#
# COMPACT_ATOMS: atom_id res chain seq x y z
N MET A 1 24.61 -2.60 -1.24
CA MET A 1 23.53 -2.27 -0.30
C MET A 1 22.20 -2.79 -0.84
N LYS A 2 21.45 -3.47 -0.01
CA LYS A 2 20.16 -4.01 -0.44
C LYS A 2 19.13 -2.89 -0.58
N LEU A 3 18.19 -3.08 -1.50
CA LEU A 3 17.12 -2.11 -1.73
C LEU A 3 16.38 -1.77 -0.44
N GLU A 4 16.10 -2.77 0.38
CA GLU A 4 15.45 -2.60 1.66
C GLU A 4 16.18 -1.62 2.57
N GLU A 5 17.50 -1.77 2.64
CA GLU A 5 18.32 -0.88 3.46
C GLU A 5 18.25 0.56 2.97
N VAL A 6 18.24 0.75 1.66
CA VAL A 6 18.12 2.09 1.08
C VAL A 6 16.78 2.71 1.45
N VAL A 7 15.71 1.94 1.32
CA VAL A 7 14.36 2.42 1.65
C VAL A 7 14.28 2.86 3.12
N PHE A 8 14.77 2.03 4.02
CA PHE A 8 14.69 2.35 5.46
C PHE A 8 15.60 3.50 5.85
N ASN A 9 16.76 3.62 5.21
CA ASN A 9 17.65 4.74 5.44
C ASN A 9 17.01 6.06 4.99
N LEU A 10 16.36 6.05 3.83
CA LEU A 10 15.66 7.23 3.33
C LEU A 10 14.47 7.62 4.22
N ALA A 11 13.72 6.63 4.68
CA ALA A 11 12.60 6.88 5.58
C ALA A 11 13.08 7.49 6.89
N ASN A 12 14.18 6.98 7.43
CA ASN A 12 14.76 7.50 8.65
C ASN A 12 15.25 8.94 8.47
N LEU A 13 15.85 9.23 7.33
CA LEU A 13 16.28 10.58 7.00
C LEU A 13 15.09 11.54 6.91
N ALA A 14 14.00 11.09 6.29
CA ALA A 14 12.77 11.89 6.21
C ALA A 14 12.24 12.21 7.62
N LYS A 15 12.24 11.22 8.49
CA LYS A 15 11.79 11.41 9.87
C LYS A 15 12.66 12.43 10.60
N LYS A 16 13.97 12.30 10.49
CA LYS A 16 14.91 13.21 11.12
C LYS A 16 14.81 14.62 10.58
N SER A 17 14.39 14.75 9.32
CA SER A 17 14.22 16.05 8.67
C SER A 17 12.90 16.74 9.02
N GLY A 18 12.08 16.13 9.84
CA GLY A 18 10.82 16.73 10.29
C GLY A 18 9.62 16.40 9.41
N MET A 19 9.73 15.43 8.52
CA MET A 19 8.60 15.02 7.70
C MET A 19 7.61 14.18 8.49
N ASP A 20 6.35 14.22 8.08
CA ASP A 20 5.27 13.52 8.78
C ASP A 20 5.11 12.08 8.33
N GLY A 21 5.65 11.74 7.18
CA GLY A 21 5.52 10.40 6.64
C GLY A 21 6.24 10.23 5.32
N VAL A 22 6.04 9.08 4.70
CA VAL A 22 6.68 8.73 3.43
C VAL A 22 5.73 7.97 2.52
N VAL A 23 6.04 8.01 1.22
CA VAL A 23 5.43 7.13 0.24
C VAL A 23 6.33 5.90 0.15
N CYS A 24 5.75 4.72 0.33
CA CYS A 24 6.52 3.47 0.34
C CYS A 24 5.64 2.33 -0.17
N SER A 25 6.24 1.16 -0.35
CA SER A 25 5.43 0.00 -0.71
C SER A 25 4.74 -0.55 0.55
N PRO A 26 3.60 -1.25 0.38
CA PRO A 26 2.89 -1.79 1.54
C PRO A 26 3.72 -2.76 2.37
N GLN A 27 4.62 -3.51 1.72
CA GLN A 27 5.46 -4.47 2.41
C GLN A 27 6.43 -3.82 3.38
N GLU A 28 6.74 -2.55 3.17
CA GLU A 28 7.71 -1.82 3.98
C GLU A 28 7.09 -1.02 5.11
N SER A 29 5.79 -0.82 5.07
CA SER A 29 5.09 0.06 5.99
C SER A 29 5.27 -0.32 7.46
N ARG A 30 5.08 -1.60 7.78
CA ARG A 30 5.17 -2.05 9.18
C ARG A 30 6.52 -1.74 9.79
N LYS A 31 7.60 -2.07 9.06
CA LYS A 31 8.94 -1.87 9.55
C LYS A 31 9.29 -0.39 9.64
N ILE A 32 8.84 0.41 8.69
CA ILE A 32 9.02 1.87 8.75
C ILE A 32 8.38 2.43 10.00
N LYS A 33 7.17 2.00 10.32
CA LYS A 33 6.49 2.46 11.53
C LYS A 33 7.15 1.96 12.80
N GLU A 34 7.69 0.76 12.78
CA GLU A 34 8.44 0.24 13.94
C GLU A 34 9.68 1.08 14.23
N MET A 35 10.34 1.54 13.16
CA MET A 35 11.56 2.35 13.29
C MET A 35 11.26 3.81 13.60
N SER A 36 10.18 4.35 13.08
CA SER A 36 9.93 5.79 13.10
C SER A 36 8.76 6.20 13.99
N GLY A 37 8.05 5.23 14.55
CA GLY A 37 6.90 5.50 15.41
C GLY A 37 5.58 5.27 14.69
N ALA A 38 4.57 4.87 15.45
CA ALA A 38 3.25 4.55 14.90
C ALA A 38 2.56 5.75 14.23
N ASP A 39 2.94 6.96 14.64
CA ASP A 39 2.36 8.19 14.11
C ASP A 39 2.97 8.61 12.77
N PHE A 40 4.08 7.98 12.37
CA PHE A 40 4.71 8.28 11.08
C PHE A 40 3.83 7.72 9.96
N ILE A 41 3.36 8.61 9.09
CA ILE A 41 2.35 8.25 8.10
C ILE A 41 2.98 7.50 6.92
N THR A 42 2.31 6.42 6.48
CA THR A 42 2.71 5.72 5.26
C THR A 42 1.60 5.85 4.21
N VAL A 43 2.01 6.22 3.00
CA VAL A 43 1.15 6.35 1.83
C VAL A 43 1.66 5.33 0.81
N CYS A 44 0.81 4.38 0.42
CA CYS A 44 1.27 3.25 -0.36
C CYS A 44 0.50 3.09 -1.66
N PRO A 45 1.18 3.26 -2.80
CA PRO A 45 0.64 2.87 -4.10
C PRO A 45 0.87 1.39 -4.35
N GLY A 46 0.39 0.90 -5.47
CA GLY A 46 0.67 -0.46 -5.89
C GLY A 46 -0.19 -1.53 -5.25
N VAL A 47 -1.26 -1.14 -4.57
CA VAL A 47 -2.22 -2.12 -4.04
C VAL A 47 -3.18 -2.52 -5.15
N ARG A 48 -3.63 -3.77 -5.13
CA ARG A 48 -4.58 -4.30 -6.09
C ARG A 48 -5.77 -4.90 -5.36
N PRO A 49 -6.98 -4.34 -5.57
CA PRO A 49 -8.18 -4.89 -4.95
C PRO A 49 -8.40 -6.35 -5.33
N LYS A 50 -9.00 -7.10 -4.44
CA LYS A 50 -9.24 -8.54 -4.64
C LYS A 50 -9.99 -8.82 -5.93
N PHE A 51 -10.95 -7.99 -6.30
CA PHE A 51 -11.73 -8.21 -7.50
C PHE A 51 -10.91 -8.13 -8.79
N THR A 52 -9.78 -7.40 -8.77
CA THR A 52 -8.92 -7.30 -9.95
C THR A 52 -7.98 -8.49 -10.08
N LEU A 53 -7.67 -9.16 -8.99
CA LEU A 53 -6.78 -10.32 -9.01
C LEU A 53 -7.42 -11.50 -9.72
N ASN A 54 -8.74 -11.64 -9.60
CA ASN A 54 -9.46 -12.72 -10.27
C ASN A 54 -9.48 -12.57 -11.79
N ALA A 55 -9.42 -11.34 -12.26
CA ALA A 55 -9.45 -11.04 -13.70
C ALA A 55 -8.08 -11.15 -14.35
N ASP A 56 -7.03 -11.09 -13.57
CA ASP A 56 -5.66 -11.01 -14.07
C ASP A 56 -4.79 -12.12 -13.52
N ASN A 57 -5.17 -13.35 -13.85
CA ASN A 57 -4.44 -14.53 -13.40
C ASN A 57 -3.08 -14.71 -14.05
N LYS A 58 -2.77 -13.89 -15.05
CA LYS A 58 -1.61 -14.13 -15.90
C LYS A 58 -0.35 -13.45 -15.44
N SER A 59 -0.44 -12.56 -14.47
CA SER A 59 0.70 -11.79 -13.98
C SER A 59 1.31 -12.42 -12.75
N ASN A 60 1.74 -13.65 -12.86
CA ASN A 60 2.24 -14.37 -11.70
C ASN A 60 3.49 -13.75 -11.10
N ASP A 61 4.35 -13.19 -11.94
CA ASP A 61 5.63 -12.67 -11.47
C ASP A 61 5.48 -11.41 -10.64
N ASP A 62 4.46 -10.62 -10.93
CA ASP A 62 4.23 -9.37 -10.22
C ASP A 62 3.41 -9.56 -8.97
N GLN A 63 2.68 -10.67 -8.86
CA GLN A 63 1.77 -10.91 -7.74
C GLN A 63 2.48 -11.07 -6.40
N THR A 64 3.74 -11.50 -6.41
CA THR A 64 4.48 -11.64 -5.17
C THR A 64 4.76 -10.31 -4.49
N ARG A 65 4.68 -9.22 -5.24
CA ARG A 65 4.90 -7.87 -4.74
C ARG A 65 3.63 -7.06 -4.58
N ILE A 66 2.51 -7.67 -4.95
CA ILE A 66 1.22 -7.00 -4.91
C ILE A 66 0.52 -7.34 -3.60
N MET A 67 -0.03 -6.33 -2.98
CA MET A 67 -0.78 -6.50 -1.75
C MET A 67 -2.19 -5.98 -1.97
N THR A 68 -3.18 -6.68 -1.42
CA THR A 68 -4.56 -6.19 -1.49
C THR A 68 -4.77 -5.06 -0.49
N PRO A 69 -5.79 -4.22 -0.68
CA PRO A 69 -6.14 -3.21 0.32
C PRO A 69 -6.32 -3.80 1.71
N PHE A 70 -6.96 -4.97 1.81
CA PHE A 70 -7.13 -5.65 3.09
C PHE A 70 -5.77 -5.91 3.76
N ASP A 71 -4.85 -6.53 3.01
CA ASP A 71 -3.53 -6.86 3.56
C ASP A 71 -2.72 -5.61 3.89
N ALA A 72 -2.83 -4.57 3.05
CA ALA A 72 -2.11 -3.33 3.29
C ALA A 72 -2.54 -2.66 4.59
N ILE A 73 -3.84 -2.62 4.84
CA ILE A 73 -4.35 -2.05 6.09
C ILE A 73 -3.87 -2.88 7.29
N LYS A 74 -3.84 -4.20 7.15
CA LYS A 74 -3.31 -5.07 8.21
C LYS A 74 -1.83 -4.82 8.48
N GLU A 75 -1.09 -4.38 7.47
CA GLU A 75 0.32 -4.01 7.62
C GLU A 75 0.53 -2.61 8.19
N GLY A 76 -0.54 -1.90 8.50
CA GLY A 76 -0.44 -0.59 9.14
C GLY A 76 -0.37 0.58 8.17
N VAL A 77 -0.66 0.37 6.89
CA VAL A 77 -0.68 1.45 5.91
C VAL A 77 -1.79 2.44 6.26
N ASP A 78 -1.47 3.72 6.25
CA ASP A 78 -2.45 4.76 6.58
C ASP A 78 -3.30 5.18 5.38
N PHE A 79 -2.67 5.34 4.22
CA PHE A 79 -3.36 5.79 3.01
C PHE A 79 -2.97 4.93 1.82
N LEU A 80 -3.96 4.53 1.05
CA LEU A 80 -3.76 3.77 -0.17
C LEU A 80 -3.94 4.67 -1.37
N VAL A 81 -3.07 4.51 -2.37
CA VAL A 81 -3.22 5.19 -3.65
C VAL A 81 -3.66 4.14 -4.66
N VAL A 82 -4.84 4.32 -5.23
CA VAL A 82 -5.41 3.37 -6.18
C VAL A 82 -5.72 4.11 -7.47
N GLY A 83 -5.11 3.66 -8.55
CA GLY A 83 -5.31 4.29 -9.86
C GLY A 83 -6.16 3.45 -10.80
N ARG A 84 -5.50 2.66 -11.62
CA ARG A 84 -6.16 1.90 -12.70
C ARG A 84 -7.33 1.01 -12.26
N PRO A 85 -7.30 0.35 -11.11
CA PRO A 85 -8.45 -0.44 -10.69
C PRO A 85 -9.75 0.36 -10.61
N ILE A 86 -9.64 1.67 -10.41
CA ILE A 86 -10.79 2.57 -10.40
C ILE A 86 -11.02 3.19 -11.79
N THR A 87 -9.95 3.78 -12.34
CA THR A 87 -10.08 4.56 -13.58
C THR A 87 -10.43 3.70 -14.79
N LYS A 88 -10.01 2.44 -14.79
CA LYS A 88 -10.27 1.50 -15.88
C LYS A 88 -11.45 0.57 -15.62
N ALA A 89 -12.13 0.70 -14.50
CA ALA A 89 -13.31 -0.10 -14.21
C ALA A 89 -14.47 0.36 -15.08
N GLU A 90 -15.36 -0.57 -15.42
CA GLU A 90 -16.57 -0.23 -16.15
C GLU A 90 -17.44 0.73 -15.35
N ASP A 91 -17.47 0.55 -14.04
CA ASP A 91 -18.18 1.41 -13.10
C ASP A 91 -17.22 1.86 -12.01
N PRO A 92 -16.55 3.01 -12.20
CA PRO A 92 -15.56 3.47 -11.23
C PRO A 92 -16.12 3.71 -9.82
N VAL A 93 -17.36 4.14 -9.71
CA VAL A 93 -17.99 4.36 -8.41
C VAL A 93 -18.15 3.04 -7.68
N LYS A 94 -18.63 2.02 -8.37
CA LYS A 94 -18.80 0.70 -7.77
C LYS A 94 -17.45 0.10 -7.39
N ALA A 95 -16.44 0.26 -8.24
CA ALA A 95 -15.10 -0.21 -7.93
C ALA A 95 -14.57 0.44 -6.65
N THR A 96 -14.76 1.73 -6.49
CA THR A 96 -14.34 2.44 -5.29
C THR A 96 -15.09 1.94 -4.06
N GLU A 97 -16.39 1.71 -4.18
CA GLU A 97 -17.18 1.16 -3.07
C GLU A 97 -16.69 -0.21 -2.64
N MET A 98 -16.33 -1.06 -3.60
CA MET A 98 -15.79 -2.39 -3.30
C MET A 98 -14.46 -2.31 -2.57
N ILE A 99 -13.61 -1.35 -2.94
CA ILE A 99 -12.34 -1.13 -2.25
C ILE A 99 -12.58 -0.66 -0.82
N LEU A 100 -13.50 0.28 -0.63
CA LEU A 100 -13.83 0.78 0.71
C LEU A 100 -14.38 -0.34 1.60
N GLU A 101 -15.17 -1.22 1.03
CA GLU A 101 -15.69 -2.37 1.75
C GLU A 101 -14.56 -3.32 2.16
N GLU A 102 -13.62 -3.57 1.25
CA GLU A 102 -12.46 -4.40 1.56
C GLU A 102 -11.62 -3.80 2.68
N ILE A 103 -11.40 -2.49 2.65
CA ILE A 103 -10.68 -1.79 3.71
C ILE A 103 -11.41 -1.92 5.04
N SER A 104 -12.72 -1.76 5.02
CA SER A 104 -13.57 -1.85 6.20
C SER A 104 -13.43 -3.20 6.87
N GLU A 105 -13.32 -4.27 6.10
CA GLU A 105 -13.16 -5.62 6.64
C GLU A 105 -11.84 -5.80 7.40
N ALA A 106 -10.84 -5.00 7.08
CA ALA A 106 -9.51 -5.07 7.71
C ALA A 106 -9.39 -4.26 8.99
N LEU A 107 -10.32 -3.36 9.24
CA LEU A 107 -10.26 -2.47 10.41
C LEU A 107 -10.73 -3.12 11.71
#